data_390cf04e0f8adfc399993423326b1ed4
#
_entry.id   390cf04e0f8adfc399993423326b1ed4
#
_cell.length_a   1.000
_cell.length_b   1.000
_cell.length_c   1.000
_cell.angle_alpha   90.00
_cell.angle_beta   90.00
_cell.angle_gamma   90.00
#
_symmetry.space_group_name_H-M   'P 1'
#
loop_
_entity.id
_entity.type
_entity.pdbx_description
1 polymer ?
#
loop_
_entity_poly.entity_id
_entity_poly.type
_entity_poly.pdbx_seq_one_letter_code
_entity_poly.pdbx_strand_id
1 'polypeptide(L)'
;MTDTNKHSGDSDELWFPEDDLLQETDSFFDESPSGKSADGKHSGRNRSASGRSASKGGNKRSPSGRSRGANRNRKHSSSRKKGGKRRSRETYLHLAIAGVLLVMFLVAAIRLIIWNIGEDSGFDPNADTSEFDTEALDYVQQLDPALLEGHEDDGVTNIVCLGNAPFADDRSDNGLAGLIAQACDATVYNCAFPDSYISMKYQEYSDSYPQDALSLYLTVASFCGGDFTLMEHAAPLLPENADAAQEALDTLKSVDFSTVDMIVMMYDLSDYRDQRPVLDENNDINLLTWNGALNASIQMIQQTFPYIRIVVLSPSYGQFEDENGNLINPDTEDFGHGALPDYVQHQIDVAMYNGVSILDNYYGTITENDQETCLTDGYHLNEEGRRRVVS
;
A
#
# COMPACT_ATOMS: atom_id res chain seq x y z
N MET A 1 16.57 65.32 -16.83
CA MET A 1 15.28 65.36 -16.12
C MET A 1 14.52 64.15 -16.68
N THR A 2 14.77 62.95 -16.21
CA THR A 2 14.29 62.32 -14.98
C THR A 2 12.79 62.13 -14.95
N ASP A 3 12.36 60.89 -15.19
CA ASP A 3 11.49 60.27 -14.20
C ASP A 3 11.51 58.76 -14.37
N THR A 4 12.01 58.15 -13.32
CA THR A 4 11.96 56.71 -13.03
C THR A 4 10.60 56.39 -12.46
N ASN A 5 9.84 55.46 -13.11
CA ASN A 5 8.67 54.86 -12.49
C ASN A 5 8.97 53.39 -12.13
N LYS A 6 9.11 53.15 -10.85
CA LYS A 6 9.13 51.88 -10.19
C LYS A 6 7.74 51.26 -10.28
N HIS A 7 7.59 50.12 -10.96
CA HIS A 7 6.47 49.22 -10.74
C HIS A 7 6.91 48.17 -9.74
N SER A 8 6.30 48.21 -8.58
CA SER A 8 6.28 47.13 -7.62
C SER A 8 5.42 46.00 -8.18
N GLY A 9 6.02 44.84 -8.38
CA GLY A 9 5.25 43.64 -8.71
C GLY A 9 4.48 43.16 -7.48
N ASP A 10 3.18 43.12 -7.60
CA ASP A 10 2.30 42.33 -6.75
C ASP A 10 2.60 40.85 -7.04
N SER A 11 3.09 40.15 -6.08
CA SER A 11 3.10 38.71 -6.04
C SER A 11 1.65 38.26 -5.80
N ASP A 12 0.97 37.83 -6.83
CA ASP A 12 -0.29 37.11 -6.72
C ASP A 12 -0.01 35.79 -5.99
N GLU A 13 -0.40 35.72 -4.73
CA GLU A 13 -0.46 34.49 -3.96
C GLU A 13 -1.45 33.57 -4.66
N LEU A 14 -0.94 32.48 -5.24
CA LEU A 14 -1.75 31.37 -5.77
C LEU A 14 -2.54 30.77 -4.60
N TRP A 15 -3.84 31.03 -4.62
CA TRP A 15 -4.80 30.54 -3.63
C TRP A 15 -5.12 29.06 -3.89
N PHE A 16 -4.77 28.19 -2.94
CA PHE A 16 -5.22 26.80 -2.92
C PHE A 16 -6.49 26.71 -2.06
N PRO A 17 -7.55 26.08 -2.51
CA PRO A 17 -8.73 25.87 -1.67
C PRO A 17 -8.51 24.70 -0.69
N GLU A 18 -7.74 24.94 0.39
CA GLU A 18 -7.53 23.94 1.44
C GLU A 18 -8.70 23.79 2.42
N ASP A 19 -9.60 24.75 2.50
CA ASP A 19 -10.55 24.82 3.61
C ASP A 19 -11.93 24.19 3.34
N ASP A 20 -12.29 23.88 2.10
CA ASP A 20 -13.64 23.38 1.79
C ASP A 20 -13.73 21.85 1.70
N LEU A 21 -12.64 21.13 1.45
CA LEU A 21 -12.65 19.66 1.35
C LEU A 21 -12.58 18.94 2.71
N LEU A 22 -12.11 19.61 3.77
CA LEU A 22 -11.97 18.99 5.10
C LEU A 22 -13.18 19.16 6.01
N GLN A 23 -14.21 19.94 5.64
CA GLN A 23 -15.38 20.16 6.50
C GLN A 23 -16.58 19.25 6.26
N GLU A 24 -16.63 18.51 5.14
CA GLU A 24 -17.77 17.61 4.87
C GLU A 24 -17.55 16.15 5.26
N THR A 25 -16.33 15.72 5.59
CA THR A 25 -16.06 14.30 5.95
C THR A 25 -16.38 13.93 7.40
N ASP A 26 -16.57 14.91 8.31
CA ASP A 26 -16.88 14.65 9.72
C ASP A 26 -18.35 14.26 10.01
N SER A 27 -19.23 14.23 9.03
CA SER A 27 -20.66 13.96 9.25
C SER A 27 -21.14 12.56 8.85
N PHE A 28 -20.29 11.70 8.31
CA PHE A 28 -20.72 10.39 7.78
C PHE A 28 -20.44 9.17 8.68
N PHE A 29 -19.79 9.33 9.84
CA PHE A 29 -19.42 8.22 10.73
C PHE A 29 -20.04 8.30 12.13
N ASP A 30 -21.34 8.65 12.28
CA ASP A 30 -22.01 8.53 13.57
C ASP A 30 -23.42 7.96 13.44
N GLU A 31 -23.51 6.65 13.18
CA GLU A 31 -24.68 5.84 13.54
C GLU A 31 -24.31 4.35 13.72
N SER A 32 -24.01 3.98 14.96
CA SER A 32 -24.15 2.60 15.41
C SER A 32 -24.98 2.56 16.70
N PRO A 33 -25.97 1.65 16.80
CA PRO A 33 -26.99 1.73 17.85
C PRO A 33 -26.50 1.23 19.21
N SER A 34 -26.67 2.07 20.22
CA SER A 34 -26.40 1.79 21.63
C SER A 34 -27.35 0.76 22.22
N GLY A 35 -26.77 -0.32 22.76
CA GLY A 35 -27.44 -1.21 23.74
C GLY A 35 -27.14 -0.77 25.16
N LYS A 36 -28.19 -0.54 25.96
CA LYS A 36 -28.23 -0.11 27.36
C LYS A 36 -27.73 -1.19 28.33
N SER A 37 -26.99 -0.81 29.38
CA SER A 37 -27.30 -1.00 30.81
C SER A 37 -26.16 -0.53 31.71
N ALA A 38 -26.43 0.34 32.52
CA ALA A 38 -26.67 0.56 33.95
C ALA A 38 -25.50 0.29 34.92
N ASP A 39 -25.14 1.40 35.62
CA ASP A 39 -24.75 1.57 37.02
C ASP A 39 -23.59 0.82 37.70
N GLY A 40 -22.69 1.61 38.28
CA GLY A 40 -21.79 1.19 39.37
C GLY A 40 -20.69 2.20 39.71
N LYS A 41 -20.99 3.16 40.59
CA LYS A 41 -20.06 4.10 41.24
C LYS A 41 -19.00 3.39 42.10
N HIS A 42 -17.77 3.90 42.14
CA HIS A 42 -16.99 4.45 43.27
C HIS A 42 -15.52 4.54 42.90
N SER A 43 -14.91 5.72 42.86
CA SER A 43 -14.24 6.47 43.94
C SER A 43 -12.89 5.90 44.43
N GLY A 44 -11.83 6.68 44.26
CA GLY A 44 -10.68 6.69 45.16
C GLY A 44 -9.32 6.54 44.47
N ARG A 45 -8.71 7.57 44.06
CA ARG A 45 -7.64 8.40 44.66
C ARG A 45 -6.31 7.69 45.01
N ASN A 46 -5.29 8.14 44.34
CA ASN A 46 -3.99 8.66 44.80
C ASN A 46 -2.73 7.81 44.96
N ARG A 47 -1.74 8.31 44.25
CA ARG A 47 -0.35 8.65 44.60
C ARG A 47 0.71 7.53 44.62
N SER A 48 1.58 7.62 43.67
CA SER A 48 2.93 8.25 43.63
C SER A 48 4.05 7.53 44.37
N ALA A 49 5.09 7.42 43.64
CA ALA A 49 6.50 7.66 43.91
C ALA A 49 7.42 6.44 44.06
N SER A 50 8.28 6.30 43.09
CA SER A 50 9.75 6.49 43.10
C SER A 50 10.57 5.53 43.96
N GLY A 51 11.68 5.10 43.36
CA GLY A 51 12.93 4.83 44.07
C GLY A 51 13.64 3.56 43.64
N ARG A 52 14.48 3.65 42.70
CA ARG A 52 15.94 3.46 42.59
C ARG A 52 16.61 2.48 43.56
N SER A 53 17.33 1.60 42.97
CA SER A 53 18.77 1.33 42.94
C SER A 53 19.28 0.19 43.80
N ALA A 54 19.90 -0.73 43.13
CA ALA A 54 21.32 -1.07 43.09
C ALA A 54 21.88 -1.98 44.18
N SER A 55 22.45 -3.01 43.72
CA SER A 55 23.80 -3.53 43.89
C SER A 55 24.12 -4.58 44.96
N LYS A 56 24.73 -5.61 44.42
CA LYS A 56 25.96 -6.30 44.85
C LYS A 56 25.99 -7.16 46.10
N GLY A 57 26.29 -8.42 45.90
CA GLY A 57 27.61 -8.94 46.31
C GLY A 57 27.59 -10.04 47.35
N GLY A 58 28.12 -11.16 47.02
CA GLY A 58 29.20 -11.73 47.80
C GLY A 58 28.89 -12.96 48.66
N ASN A 59 29.09 -14.12 48.17
CA ASN A 59 30.17 -15.06 48.54
C ASN A 59 30.22 -15.65 49.96
N LYS A 60 30.28 -16.97 50.03
CA LYS A 60 31.18 -17.90 50.70
C LYS A 60 30.73 -18.66 51.97
N ARG A 61 30.84 -19.98 51.76
CA ARG A 61 31.51 -21.03 52.58
C ARG A 61 30.77 -21.64 53.76
N SER A 62 30.66 -22.97 53.56
CA SER A 62 30.61 -24.02 54.60
C SER A 62 31.74 -23.91 55.66
N PRO A 63 31.87 -24.71 56.71
CA PRO A 63 31.56 -26.13 56.83
C PRO A 63 31.22 -26.66 58.26
N SER A 64 30.86 -27.98 58.27
CA SER A 64 31.23 -29.02 59.25
C SER A 64 30.74 -28.97 60.68
N GLY A 65 30.37 -30.15 61.14
CA GLY A 65 30.33 -30.48 62.57
C GLY A 65 29.56 -31.76 62.89
N ARG A 66 30.26 -32.87 62.97
CA ARG A 66 29.97 -34.18 63.55
C ARG A 66 29.40 -34.11 64.97
N SER A 67 28.51 -35.05 65.36
CA SER A 67 28.79 -36.17 66.29
C SER A 67 27.53 -36.87 66.72
N ARG A 68 27.49 -38.15 66.54
CA ARG A 68 27.48 -39.33 67.42
C ARG A 68 26.58 -39.25 68.67
N GLY A 69 25.72 -40.25 68.80
CA GLY A 69 25.17 -40.72 70.04
C GLY A 69 24.15 -41.83 69.87
N ALA A 70 24.56 -43.02 70.23
CA ALA A 70 23.88 -44.30 70.17
C ALA A 70 22.76 -44.42 71.23
N ASN A 71 21.75 -45.22 71.06
CA ASN A 71 21.55 -46.53 71.64
C ASN A 71 20.09 -46.86 72.06
N ARG A 72 19.75 -48.08 71.80
CA ARG A 72 18.88 -49.04 72.48
C ARG A 72 17.38 -49.14 72.22
N ASN A 73 17.13 -50.19 71.51
CA ASN A 73 16.13 -51.28 71.73
C ASN A 73 14.90 -51.03 72.60
N ARG A 74 13.72 -51.29 72.00
CA ARG A 74 12.75 -52.25 72.57
C ARG A 74 11.77 -52.74 71.51
N LYS A 75 11.71 -54.07 71.34
CA LYS A 75 10.69 -54.80 70.58
C LYS A 75 9.31 -54.63 71.26
N HIS A 76 8.28 -54.31 70.49
CA HIS A 76 6.90 -54.74 70.76
C HIS A 76 6.23 -55.12 69.45
N SER A 77 5.90 -56.37 69.31
CA SER A 77 5.06 -56.94 68.29
C SER A 77 3.61 -56.54 68.56
N SER A 78 2.95 -55.93 67.59
CA SER A 78 1.50 -55.93 67.52
C SER A 78 1.03 -56.13 66.09
N SER A 79 0.33 -57.20 65.90
CA SER A 79 -0.35 -57.61 64.69
C SER A 79 -1.31 -56.51 64.23
N ARG A 80 -1.06 -55.91 63.08
CA ARG A 80 -1.98 -55.01 62.41
C ARG A 80 -2.78 -55.72 61.33
N LYS A 81 -4.07 -55.91 61.60
CA LYS A 81 -5.08 -56.30 60.64
C LYS A 81 -5.06 -55.29 59.47
N LYS A 82 -4.90 -55.81 58.24
CA LYS A 82 -5.12 -55.06 57.00
C LYS A 82 -6.59 -54.68 56.88
N GLY A 83 -6.97 -53.47 57.33
CA GLY A 83 -8.24 -52.86 57.00
C GLY A 83 -8.13 -52.23 55.64
N GLY A 84 -8.75 -52.82 54.61
CA GLY A 84 -8.88 -52.23 53.30
C GLY A 84 -9.72 -50.93 53.44
N LYS A 85 -9.07 -49.77 53.30
CA LYS A 85 -9.77 -48.48 53.18
C LYS A 85 -10.61 -48.52 51.90
N ARG A 86 -11.92 -48.65 52.00
CA ARG A 86 -12.86 -48.33 50.93
C ARG A 86 -12.65 -46.85 50.62
N ARG A 87 -12.02 -46.54 49.45
CA ARG A 87 -11.97 -45.16 48.95
C ARG A 87 -13.36 -44.65 48.73
N SER A 88 -13.66 -43.45 49.23
CA SER A 88 -14.97 -42.84 49.11
C SER A 88 -15.29 -42.57 47.63
N ARG A 89 -16.58 -42.52 47.30
CA ARG A 89 -17.06 -42.24 45.95
C ARG A 89 -16.47 -40.91 45.42
N GLU A 90 -16.26 -39.94 46.30
CA GLU A 90 -15.61 -38.65 46.02
C GLU A 90 -14.16 -38.80 45.55
N THR A 91 -13.39 -39.72 46.13
CA THR A 91 -11.99 -39.97 45.72
C THR A 91 -11.92 -40.48 44.27
N TYR A 92 -12.86 -41.33 43.84
CA TYR A 92 -12.96 -41.80 42.49
C TYR A 92 -13.40 -40.70 41.53
N LEU A 93 -14.28 -39.78 41.94
CA LEU A 93 -14.71 -38.63 41.17
C LEU A 93 -13.52 -37.68 40.92
N HIS A 94 -12.74 -37.36 41.96
CA HIS A 94 -11.55 -36.50 41.81
C HIS A 94 -10.47 -37.14 40.95
N LEU A 95 -10.28 -38.46 41.05
CA LEU A 95 -9.37 -39.21 40.18
C LEU A 95 -9.83 -39.19 38.71
N ALA A 96 -11.14 -39.31 38.47
CA ALA A 96 -11.69 -39.24 37.12
C ALA A 96 -11.52 -37.82 36.51
N ILE A 97 -11.82 -36.77 37.28
CA ILE A 97 -11.61 -35.38 36.86
C ILE A 97 -10.13 -35.10 36.60
N ALA A 98 -9.23 -35.54 37.48
CA ALA A 98 -7.78 -35.39 37.28
C ALA A 98 -7.30 -36.14 36.02
N GLY A 99 -7.86 -37.32 35.73
CA GLY A 99 -7.59 -38.08 34.50
C GLY A 99 -8.01 -37.33 33.23
N VAL A 100 -9.23 -36.76 33.24
CA VAL A 100 -9.72 -35.96 32.09
C VAL A 100 -8.86 -34.72 31.86
N LEU A 101 -8.51 -33.98 32.94
CA LEU A 101 -7.64 -32.82 32.85
C LEU A 101 -6.24 -33.18 32.32
N LEU A 102 -5.70 -34.32 32.74
CA LEU A 102 -4.39 -34.81 32.25
C LEU A 102 -4.45 -35.17 30.76
N VAL A 103 -5.54 -35.80 30.30
CA VAL A 103 -5.74 -36.09 28.88
C VAL A 103 -5.89 -34.81 28.08
N MET A 104 -6.66 -33.85 28.55
CA MET A 104 -6.79 -32.53 27.89
C MET A 104 -5.44 -31.80 27.79
N PHE A 105 -4.66 -31.84 28.88
CA PHE A 105 -3.32 -31.26 28.89
C PHE A 105 -2.37 -31.95 27.90
N LEU A 106 -2.41 -33.28 27.83
CA LEU A 106 -1.62 -34.06 26.86
C LEU A 106 -2.02 -33.75 25.41
N VAL A 107 -3.32 -33.64 25.13
CA VAL A 107 -3.78 -33.27 23.79
C VAL A 107 -3.36 -31.85 23.43
N ALA A 108 -3.45 -30.90 24.36
CA ALA A 108 -2.97 -29.53 24.16
C ALA A 108 -1.47 -29.47 23.96
N ALA A 109 -0.68 -30.24 24.75
CA ALA A 109 0.76 -30.32 24.61
C ALA A 109 1.17 -30.95 23.27
N ILE A 110 0.48 -32.01 22.82
CA ILE A 110 0.72 -32.64 21.51
C ILE A 110 0.38 -31.66 20.39
N ARG A 111 -0.73 -30.94 20.49
CA ARG A 111 -1.06 -29.90 19.50
C ARG A 111 -0.05 -28.75 19.47
N LEU A 112 0.43 -28.31 20.64
CA LEU A 112 1.51 -27.31 20.73
C LEU A 112 2.81 -27.80 20.14
N ILE A 113 3.15 -29.09 20.37
CA ILE A 113 4.36 -29.70 19.81
C ILE A 113 4.23 -29.82 18.28
N ILE A 114 3.08 -30.28 17.78
CA ILE A 114 2.82 -30.37 16.33
C ILE A 114 2.85 -28.97 15.71
N TRP A 115 2.29 -27.96 16.37
CA TRP A 115 2.31 -26.58 15.91
C TRP A 115 3.71 -25.94 15.96
N ASN A 116 4.54 -26.31 16.96
CA ASN A 116 5.91 -25.78 17.15
C ASN A 116 6.99 -26.56 16.36
N ILE A 117 6.71 -27.82 15.99
CA ILE A 117 7.56 -28.57 15.06
C ILE A 117 7.33 -28.10 13.63
N GLY A 118 6.17 -27.38 13.37
CA GLY A 118 5.67 -27.13 12.03
C GLY A 118 5.41 -28.49 11.32
N GLU A 119 4.34 -28.66 10.62
CA GLU A 119 4.46 -29.49 9.44
C GLU A 119 5.67 -28.91 8.70
N ASP A 120 6.65 -29.75 8.38
CA ASP A 120 7.65 -29.39 7.37
C ASP A 120 6.80 -28.79 6.26
N SER A 121 6.85 -27.45 6.08
CA SER A 121 5.96 -26.74 5.15
C SER A 121 6.28 -27.14 3.72
N GLY A 122 7.14 -28.13 3.53
CA GLY A 122 7.65 -28.50 2.21
C GLY A 122 8.39 -27.34 1.54
N PHE A 123 8.65 -26.25 2.30
CA PHE A 123 9.44 -25.14 1.78
C PHE A 123 10.88 -25.61 1.60
N ASP A 124 11.19 -25.94 0.38
CA ASP A 124 12.57 -26.12 -0.09
C ASP A 124 13.04 -24.75 -0.60
N PRO A 125 13.98 -24.08 0.09
CA PRO A 125 14.52 -22.81 -0.40
C PRO A 125 15.27 -22.92 -1.74
N ASN A 126 15.47 -24.15 -2.25
CA ASN A 126 16.04 -24.42 -3.56
C ASN A 126 15.02 -25.10 -4.49
N ALA A 127 13.74 -25.17 -4.09
CA ALA A 127 12.71 -25.64 -4.99
C ALA A 127 12.63 -24.67 -6.18
N ASP A 128 12.53 -25.24 -7.37
CA ASP A 128 12.23 -24.48 -8.57
C ASP A 128 10.85 -23.83 -8.37
N THR A 129 10.86 -22.52 -8.11
CA THR A 129 9.64 -21.73 -7.91
C THR A 129 9.00 -21.33 -9.23
N SER A 130 9.55 -21.73 -10.37
CA SER A 130 9.00 -21.47 -11.70
C SER A 130 7.64 -22.14 -11.95
N GLU A 131 7.21 -23.07 -11.08
CA GLU A 131 5.86 -23.67 -11.10
C GLU A 131 4.85 -22.93 -10.20
N PHE A 132 5.28 -21.97 -9.38
CA PHE A 132 4.33 -21.10 -8.70
C PHE A 132 3.92 -20.00 -9.68
N ASP A 133 2.82 -20.27 -10.37
CA ASP A 133 2.07 -19.23 -11.06
C ASP A 133 1.60 -18.25 -9.99
N THR A 134 2.34 -17.17 -9.78
CA THR A 134 1.84 -16.02 -9.03
C THR A 134 0.74 -15.44 -9.89
N GLU A 135 -0.50 -15.84 -9.57
CA GLU A 135 -1.66 -15.29 -10.26
C GLU A 135 -1.64 -13.78 -10.10
N ALA A 136 -1.66 -13.06 -11.21
CA ALA A 136 -1.86 -11.62 -11.21
C ALA A 136 -3.14 -11.29 -10.45
N LEU A 137 -3.10 -10.25 -9.63
CA LEU A 137 -4.24 -9.80 -8.84
C LEU A 137 -5.12 -8.84 -9.66
N ASP A 138 -5.62 -9.32 -10.79
CA ASP A 138 -6.55 -8.54 -11.59
C ASP A 138 -7.89 -8.42 -10.89
N TYR A 139 -8.33 -7.17 -10.69
CA TYR A 139 -9.64 -6.87 -10.15
C TYR A 139 -10.40 -5.96 -11.12
N VAL A 140 -11.44 -6.50 -11.73
CA VAL A 140 -12.27 -5.78 -12.70
C VAL A 140 -13.59 -5.39 -12.06
N GLN A 141 -13.78 -4.10 -11.82
CA GLN A 141 -14.99 -3.52 -11.26
C GLN A 141 -15.89 -2.98 -12.37
N GLN A 142 -17.16 -3.34 -12.32
CA GLN A 142 -18.16 -2.73 -13.19
C GLN A 142 -18.71 -1.48 -12.52
N LEU A 143 -18.90 -0.44 -13.33
CA LEU A 143 -19.55 0.78 -12.85
C LEU A 143 -21.03 0.50 -12.51
N ASP A 144 -21.53 1.08 -11.42
CA ASP A 144 -22.95 0.98 -11.06
C ASP A 144 -23.78 1.64 -12.17
N PRO A 145 -24.75 0.94 -12.77
CA PRO A 145 -25.61 1.50 -13.80
C PRO A 145 -26.34 2.80 -13.38
N ALA A 146 -26.54 3.02 -12.08
CA ALA A 146 -27.12 4.25 -11.58
C ALA A 146 -26.23 5.48 -11.82
N LEU A 147 -24.91 5.30 -11.90
CA LEU A 147 -23.95 6.38 -12.19
C LEU A 147 -23.97 6.79 -13.67
N LEU A 148 -24.52 5.95 -14.54
CA LEU A 148 -24.71 6.25 -15.96
C LEU A 148 -26.04 6.94 -16.24
N GLU A 149 -26.93 7.11 -15.22
CA GLU A 149 -28.23 7.74 -15.41
C GLU A 149 -28.05 9.23 -15.78
N GLY A 150 -28.45 9.60 -16.99
CA GLY A 150 -28.30 10.96 -17.51
C GLY A 150 -27.01 11.24 -18.27
N HIS A 151 -26.10 10.28 -18.34
CA HIS A 151 -24.97 10.32 -19.26
C HIS A 151 -25.39 9.74 -20.60
N GLU A 152 -25.25 10.50 -21.69
CA GLU A 152 -25.63 10.06 -23.03
C GLU A 152 -24.44 9.33 -23.67
N ASP A 153 -24.64 8.05 -24.01
CA ASP A 153 -23.72 7.27 -24.84
C ASP A 153 -23.74 7.84 -26.27
N ASP A 154 -22.64 8.41 -26.73
CA ASP A 154 -22.46 8.95 -28.08
C ASP A 154 -22.15 7.85 -29.12
N GLY A 155 -22.04 6.60 -28.70
CA GLY A 155 -21.72 5.44 -29.54
C GLY A 155 -20.24 5.34 -29.94
N VAL A 156 -19.36 6.13 -29.32
CA VAL A 156 -17.91 6.10 -29.49
C VAL A 156 -17.27 5.84 -28.14
N THR A 157 -16.40 4.85 -28.05
CA THR A 157 -15.62 4.63 -26.81
C THR A 157 -14.47 5.63 -26.76
N ASN A 158 -14.51 6.53 -25.78
CA ASN A 158 -13.50 7.54 -25.55
C ASN A 158 -12.67 7.21 -24.30
N ILE A 159 -11.36 7.04 -24.46
CA ILE A 159 -10.44 6.64 -23.40
C ILE A 159 -9.38 7.74 -23.21
N VAL A 160 -9.16 8.17 -21.96
CA VAL A 160 -8.05 9.04 -21.58
C VAL A 160 -6.97 8.20 -20.90
N CYS A 161 -5.74 8.27 -21.40
CA CYS A 161 -4.57 7.63 -20.79
C CYS A 161 -3.79 8.66 -19.99
N LEU A 162 -3.65 8.44 -18.67
CA LEU A 162 -2.81 9.20 -17.75
C LEU A 162 -1.62 8.37 -17.33
N GLY A 163 -0.46 8.99 -17.16
CA GLY A 163 0.74 8.27 -16.73
C GLY A 163 2.02 9.00 -17.11
N ASN A 164 3.11 8.23 -17.13
CA ASN A 164 4.43 8.71 -17.52
C ASN A 164 5.01 7.84 -18.64
N ALA A 165 6.26 7.41 -18.55
CA ALA A 165 7.01 6.70 -19.59
C ALA A 165 6.22 5.59 -20.32
N PRO A 166 5.44 4.70 -19.69
CA PRO A 166 4.69 3.66 -20.40
C PRO A 166 3.83 4.18 -21.55
N PHE A 167 3.23 5.36 -21.40
CA PHE A 167 2.44 6.01 -22.43
C PHE A 167 3.20 7.12 -23.17
N ALA A 168 4.16 7.79 -22.51
CA ALA A 168 4.81 8.98 -23.04
C ALA A 168 5.97 8.67 -23.99
N ASP A 169 6.67 7.54 -23.81
CA ASP A 169 7.88 7.20 -24.60
C ASP A 169 7.59 6.95 -26.07
N ASP A 170 6.44 6.42 -26.38
CA ASP A 170 6.00 6.17 -27.75
C ASP A 170 4.53 6.59 -27.92
N ARG A 171 4.33 7.72 -28.58
CA ARG A 171 2.99 8.30 -28.85
C ARG A 171 2.43 7.91 -30.21
N SER A 172 3.12 7.02 -30.94
CA SER A 172 2.67 6.50 -32.22
C SER A 172 1.56 5.44 -32.09
N ASP A 173 1.04 4.96 -33.21
CA ASP A 173 0.08 3.86 -33.24
C ASP A 173 0.63 2.54 -32.65
N ASN A 174 1.96 2.41 -32.51
CA ASN A 174 2.65 1.28 -31.86
C ASN A 174 2.98 1.55 -30.39
N GLY A 175 2.71 2.75 -29.89
CA GLY A 175 2.79 3.09 -28.49
C GLY A 175 1.64 2.45 -27.71
N LEU A 176 1.76 2.41 -26.39
CA LEU A 176 0.77 1.73 -25.54
C LEU A 176 -0.66 2.28 -25.75
N ALA A 177 -0.80 3.61 -25.82
CA ALA A 177 -2.11 4.25 -26.08
C ALA A 177 -2.66 3.88 -27.47
N GLY A 178 -1.82 3.82 -28.49
CA GLY A 178 -2.21 3.40 -29.85
C GLY A 178 -2.64 1.94 -29.92
N LEU A 179 -1.96 1.06 -29.19
CA LEU A 179 -2.34 -0.36 -29.07
C LEU A 179 -3.67 -0.53 -28.33
N ILE A 180 -3.93 0.23 -27.28
CA ILE A 180 -5.22 0.25 -26.56
C ILE A 180 -6.32 0.72 -27.52
N ALA A 181 -6.09 1.78 -28.30
CA ALA A 181 -7.04 2.27 -29.30
C ALA A 181 -7.45 1.17 -30.29
N GLN A 182 -6.47 0.42 -30.78
CA GLN A 182 -6.69 -0.68 -31.72
C GLN A 182 -7.42 -1.87 -31.06
N ALA A 183 -7.03 -2.24 -29.84
CA ALA A 183 -7.61 -3.40 -29.14
C ALA A 183 -9.08 -3.14 -28.71
N CYS A 184 -9.40 -1.91 -28.35
CA CYS A 184 -10.72 -1.53 -27.86
C CYS A 184 -11.63 -0.94 -28.96
N ASP A 185 -11.14 -0.71 -30.18
CA ASP A 185 -11.84 0.05 -31.25
C ASP A 185 -12.31 1.41 -30.71
N ALA A 186 -11.39 2.14 -30.04
CA ALA A 186 -11.68 3.33 -29.25
C ALA A 186 -10.91 4.56 -29.76
N THR A 187 -11.45 5.74 -29.48
CA THR A 187 -10.69 6.99 -29.53
C THR A 187 -9.88 7.13 -28.23
N VAL A 188 -8.56 7.22 -28.34
CA VAL A 188 -7.67 7.32 -27.17
C VAL A 188 -6.94 8.65 -27.16
N TYR A 189 -7.08 9.37 -26.05
CA TYR A 189 -6.36 10.61 -25.77
C TYR A 189 -5.16 10.28 -24.87
N ASN A 190 -3.94 10.31 -25.44
CA ASN A 190 -2.72 10.10 -24.67
C ASN A 190 -2.32 11.40 -23.94
N CYS A 191 -2.70 11.53 -22.69
CA CYS A 191 -2.46 12.68 -21.82
C CYS A 191 -1.30 12.41 -20.83
N ALA A 192 -0.44 11.42 -21.09
CA ALA A 192 0.67 11.10 -20.23
C ALA A 192 1.80 12.13 -20.34
N PHE A 193 2.35 12.53 -19.19
CA PHE A 193 3.44 13.47 -19.10
C PHE A 193 4.76 12.74 -18.87
N PRO A 194 5.77 12.93 -19.73
CA PRO A 194 7.10 12.36 -19.48
C PRO A 194 7.66 12.94 -18.17
N ASP A 195 8.48 12.15 -17.48
CA ASP A 195 9.10 12.51 -16.18
C ASP A 195 8.13 12.94 -15.07
N SER A 196 6.86 12.58 -15.20
CA SER A 196 5.87 12.81 -14.14
C SER A 196 5.79 11.63 -13.16
N TYR A 197 5.14 11.85 -12.03
CA TYR A 197 5.04 10.92 -10.91
C TYR A 197 3.59 10.81 -10.42
N ILE A 198 3.27 9.75 -9.70
CA ILE A 198 2.01 9.69 -8.95
C ILE A 198 2.06 10.71 -7.82
N SER A 199 3.11 10.65 -6.98
CA SER A 199 3.26 11.54 -5.83
C SER A 199 3.97 12.84 -6.19
N MET A 200 3.71 13.90 -5.42
CA MET A 200 4.48 15.14 -5.45
C MET A 200 5.75 14.98 -4.61
N LYS A 201 6.82 15.69 -4.97
CA LYS A 201 8.05 15.76 -4.20
C LYS A 201 7.98 16.82 -3.09
N TYR A 202 7.36 17.93 -3.39
CA TYR A 202 7.24 19.07 -2.48
C TYR A 202 5.78 19.44 -2.28
N GLN A 203 5.44 19.88 -1.08
CA GLN A 203 4.09 20.33 -0.76
C GLN A 203 3.71 21.61 -1.51
N GLU A 204 4.69 22.48 -1.75
CA GLU A 204 4.51 23.72 -2.49
C GLU A 204 5.23 23.63 -3.83
N TYR A 205 4.60 24.09 -4.90
CA TYR A 205 5.17 24.13 -6.24
C TYR A 205 6.46 24.98 -6.29
N SER A 206 7.42 24.54 -7.09
CA SER A 206 8.66 25.28 -7.35
C SER A 206 9.10 25.10 -8.80
N ASP A 207 9.46 26.21 -9.46
CA ASP A 207 10.04 26.21 -10.81
C ASP A 207 11.34 25.38 -10.91
N SER A 208 12.01 25.13 -9.79
CA SER A 208 13.19 24.26 -9.74
C SER A 208 12.86 22.77 -9.85
N TYR A 209 11.60 22.41 -9.68
CA TYR A 209 11.07 21.04 -9.83
C TYR A 209 9.69 21.08 -10.48
N PRO A 210 9.61 21.39 -11.78
CA PRO A 210 8.34 21.57 -12.49
C PRO A 210 7.51 20.28 -12.61
N GLN A 211 8.13 19.10 -12.42
CA GLN A 211 7.49 17.80 -12.47
C GLN A 211 6.31 17.68 -11.49
N ASP A 212 6.37 18.36 -10.34
CA ASP A 212 5.28 18.31 -9.36
C ASP A 212 3.95 18.84 -9.94
N ALA A 213 4.00 19.88 -10.78
CA ALA A 213 2.80 20.42 -11.45
C ALA A 213 2.18 19.45 -12.46
N LEU A 214 2.93 18.43 -12.89
CA LEU A 214 2.49 17.38 -13.83
C LEU A 214 2.27 16.05 -13.14
N SER A 215 2.28 16.02 -11.79
CA SER A 215 1.93 14.83 -11.00
C SER A 215 0.49 14.39 -11.25
N LEU A 216 0.19 13.11 -10.95
CA LEU A 216 -1.16 12.58 -11.16
C LEU A 216 -2.22 13.47 -10.52
N TYR A 217 -2.04 13.84 -9.23
CA TYR A 217 -3.04 14.63 -8.53
C TYR A 217 -3.27 16.01 -9.17
N LEU A 218 -2.20 16.76 -9.50
CA LEU A 218 -2.35 18.09 -10.07
C LEU A 218 -2.88 18.05 -11.52
N THR A 219 -2.54 16.99 -12.27
CA THR A 219 -3.17 16.72 -13.57
C THR A 219 -4.67 16.50 -13.44
N VAL A 220 -5.09 15.67 -12.48
CA VAL A 220 -6.51 15.41 -12.20
C VAL A 220 -7.22 16.67 -11.71
N ALA A 221 -6.61 17.41 -10.78
CA ALA A 221 -7.17 18.67 -10.29
C ALA A 221 -7.38 19.69 -11.41
N SER A 222 -6.43 19.75 -12.36
CA SER A 222 -6.52 20.69 -13.49
C SER A 222 -7.69 20.38 -14.41
N PHE A 223 -7.89 19.14 -14.83
CA PHE A 223 -9.02 18.84 -15.71
C PHE A 223 -10.37 18.77 -14.97
N CYS A 224 -10.41 18.38 -13.71
CA CYS A 224 -11.62 18.43 -12.89
C CYS A 224 -12.05 19.88 -12.61
N GLY A 225 -11.10 20.77 -12.36
CA GLY A 225 -11.33 22.19 -12.09
C GLY A 225 -11.43 23.07 -13.35
N GLY A 226 -10.97 22.56 -14.50
CA GLY A 226 -10.86 23.33 -15.75
C GLY A 226 -9.78 24.42 -15.71
N ASP A 227 -8.80 24.33 -14.81
CA ASP A 227 -7.70 25.28 -14.66
C ASP A 227 -6.35 24.61 -14.92
N PHE A 228 -5.73 24.96 -16.02
CA PHE A 228 -4.44 24.43 -16.46
C PHE A 228 -3.27 25.41 -16.28
N THR A 229 -3.49 26.55 -15.60
CA THR A 229 -2.51 27.63 -15.48
C THR A 229 -1.19 27.16 -14.93
N LEU A 230 -1.19 26.31 -13.88
CA LEU A 230 0.03 25.78 -13.29
C LEU A 230 0.78 24.85 -14.24
N MET A 231 0.07 23.96 -14.94
CA MET A 231 0.65 23.03 -15.90
C MET A 231 1.21 23.78 -17.13
N GLU A 232 0.51 24.80 -17.62
CA GLU A 232 0.96 25.68 -18.71
C GLU A 232 2.26 26.41 -18.36
N HIS A 233 2.40 26.81 -17.09
CA HIS A 233 3.63 27.42 -16.60
C HIS A 233 4.77 26.39 -16.47
N ALA A 234 4.48 25.18 -15.98
CA ALA A 234 5.48 24.16 -15.63
C ALA A 234 5.99 23.37 -16.84
N ALA A 235 5.12 22.99 -17.79
CA ALA A 235 5.49 22.12 -18.92
C ALA A 235 6.71 22.63 -19.71
N PRO A 236 6.83 23.94 -20.07
CA PRO A 236 8.00 24.45 -20.79
C PRO A 236 9.28 24.50 -19.92
N LEU A 237 9.19 24.30 -18.60
CA LEU A 237 10.32 24.30 -17.68
C LEU A 237 10.96 22.93 -17.51
N LEU A 238 10.37 21.87 -18.06
CA LEU A 238 10.98 20.54 -18.02
C LEU A 238 12.33 20.56 -18.74
N PRO A 239 13.40 19.98 -18.16
CA PRO A 239 14.76 20.10 -18.70
C PRO A 239 14.94 19.46 -20.07
N GLU A 240 14.29 18.32 -20.33
CA GLU A 240 14.54 17.50 -21.53
C GLU A 240 13.28 17.23 -22.37
N ASN A 241 12.08 17.22 -21.74
CA ASN A 241 10.85 16.75 -22.35
C ASN A 241 9.77 17.84 -22.49
N ALA A 242 10.17 19.12 -22.54
CA ALA A 242 9.23 20.25 -22.60
C ALA A 242 8.24 20.16 -23.78
N ASP A 243 8.72 19.79 -24.98
CA ASP A 243 7.88 19.70 -26.19
C ASP A 243 6.86 18.56 -26.05
N ALA A 244 7.26 17.40 -25.51
CA ALA A 244 6.38 16.26 -25.28
C ALA A 244 5.35 16.55 -24.17
N ALA A 245 5.76 17.26 -23.12
CA ALA A 245 4.85 17.71 -22.06
C ALA A 245 3.84 18.72 -22.59
N GLN A 246 4.25 19.64 -23.47
CA GLN A 246 3.33 20.57 -24.10
C GLN A 246 2.30 19.86 -25.00
N GLU A 247 2.75 18.85 -25.78
CA GLU A 247 1.85 18.02 -26.59
C GLU A 247 0.82 17.28 -25.72
N ALA A 248 1.25 16.70 -24.59
CA ALA A 248 0.36 16.04 -23.63
C ALA A 248 -0.64 17.00 -23.02
N LEU A 249 -0.21 18.21 -22.66
CA LEU A 249 -1.07 19.26 -22.12
C LEU A 249 -2.08 19.74 -23.16
N ASP A 250 -1.66 19.97 -24.39
CA ASP A 250 -2.56 20.39 -25.47
C ASP A 250 -3.60 19.30 -25.77
N THR A 251 -3.21 18.03 -25.72
CA THR A 251 -4.12 16.89 -25.83
C THR A 251 -5.11 16.89 -24.67
N LEU A 252 -4.65 16.99 -23.42
CA LEU A 252 -5.49 16.98 -22.22
C LEU A 252 -6.53 18.13 -22.27
N LYS A 253 -6.11 19.32 -22.66
CA LYS A 253 -7.01 20.49 -22.81
C LYS A 253 -8.03 20.33 -23.93
N SER A 254 -7.79 19.47 -24.91
CA SER A 254 -8.73 19.20 -26.00
C SER A 254 -9.81 18.19 -25.66
N VAL A 255 -9.66 17.46 -24.55
CA VAL A 255 -10.62 16.41 -24.14
C VAL A 255 -11.92 17.03 -23.66
N ASP A 256 -13.04 16.58 -24.21
CA ASP A 256 -14.37 16.81 -23.65
C ASP A 256 -14.68 15.68 -22.65
N PHE A 257 -14.43 15.93 -21.38
CA PHE A 257 -14.65 14.92 -20.35
C PHE A 257 -16.11 14.47 -20.21
N SER A 258 -17.07 15.21 -20.76
CA SER A 258 -18.47 14.78 -20.79
C SER A 258 -18.73 13.59 -21.71
N THR A 259 -17.81 13.29 -22.61
CA THR A 259 -17.88 12.15 -23.55
C THR A 259 -16.89 11.03 -23.22
N VAL A 260 -16.11 11.17 -22.15
CA VAL A 260 -15.12 10.16 -21.76
C VAL A 260 -15.79 9.00 -21.04
N ASP A 261 -15.57 7.78 -21.51
CA ASP A 261 -16.08 6.55 -20.91
C ASP A 261 -15.11 5.94 -19.90
N MET A 262 -13.80 6.12 -20.15
CA MET A 262 -12.77 5.45 -19.35
C MET A 262 -11.52 6.30 -19.19
N ILE A 263 -10.94 6.25 -17.99
CA ILE A 263 -9.58 6.72 -17.72
C ILE A 263 -8.72 5.52 -17.39
N VAL A 264 -7.60 5.36 -18.11
CA VAL A 264 -6.58 4.33 -17.87
C VAL A 264 -5.33 5.02 -17.31
N MET A 265 -4.86 4.55 -16.16
CA MET A 265 -3.68 5.11 -15.48
C MET A 265 -2.56 4.08 -15.42
N MET A 266 -1.37 4.41 -15.91
CA MET A 266 -0.17 3.61 -15.75
C MET A 266 1.05 4.50 -15.51
N TYR A 267 1.68 4.32 -14.37
CA TYR A 267 2.96 4.91 -14.02
C TYR A 267 4.00 3.80 -13.88
N ASP A 268 5.21 4.08 -14.24
CA ASP A 268 6.34 3.17 -14.06
C ASP A 268 6.84 3.18 -12.61
N LEU A 269 8.01 2.57 -12.37
CA LEU A 269 8.61 2.47 -11.04
C LEU A 269 9.33 3.76 -10.56
N SER A 270 9.14 4.90 -11.22
CA SER A 270 9.90 6.12 -10.93
C SER A 270 9.73 6.65 -9.50
N ASP A 271 8.53 6.59 -8.92
CA ASP A 271 8.32 7.00 -7.52
C ASP A 271 9.16 6.13 -6.57
N TYR A 272 9.20 4.80 -6.76
CA TYR A 272 10.05 3.90 -6.01
C TYR A 272 11.53 4.20 -6.22
N ARG A 273 12.00 4.34 -7.48
CA ARG A 273 13.38 4.66 -7.82
C ARG A 273 13.85 5.96 -7.18
N ASP A 274 12.99 6.97 -7.16
CA ASP A 274 13.27 8.27 -6.57
C ASP A 274 12.98 8.31 -5.06
N GLN A 275 12.77 7.14 -4.44
CA GLN A 275 12.63 6.95 -2.99
C GLN A 275 11.49 7.76 -2.36
N ARG A 276 10.38 7.91 -3.08
CA ARG A 276 9.21 8.61 -2.58
C ARG A 276 8.44 7.71 -1.61
N PRO A 277 7.88 8.27 -0.54
CA PRO A 277 7.15 7.45 0.44
C PRO A 277 5.97 6.71 -0.20
N VAL A 278 5.79 5.42 0.16
CA VAL A 278 4.66 4.65 -0.33
C VAL A 278 3.36 5.08 0.32
N LEU A 279 3.35 5.36 1.64
CA LEU A 279 2.14 5.73 2.38
C LEU A 279 2.45 6.68 3.56
N ASP A 280 1.39 7.29 4.08
CA ASP A 280 1.36 7.99 5.37
C ASP A 280 0.25 7.37 6.23
N GLU A 281 0.62 6.71 7.34
CA GLU A 281 -0.33 6.01 8.22
C GLU A 281 -1.39 6.92 8.85
N ASN A 282 -1.16 8.23 8.86
CA ASN A 282 -2.05 9.22 9.49
C ASN A 282 -2.86 10.03 8.48
N ASN A 283 -2.53 9.96 7.19
CA ASN A 283 -3.20 10.72 6.14
C ASN A 283 -3.19 9.92 4.82
N ASP A 284 -4.30 9.28 4.52
CA ASP A 284 -4.51 8.42 3.35
C ASP A 284 -4.70 9.20 2.02
N ILE A 285 -4.69 10.52 2.08
CA ILE A 285 -4.72 11.44 0.92
C ILE A 285 -3.50 12.37 0.89
N ASN A 286 -2.39 12.00 1.55
CA ASN A 286 -1.16 12.77 1.52
C ASN A 286 -0.54 12.73 0.11
N LEU A 287 -0.51 13.87 -0.57
CA LEU A 287 -0.03 13.99 -1.96
C LEU A 287 1.47 13.73 -2.13
N LEU A 288 2.23 13.72 -1.03
CA LEU A 288 3.67 13.40 -1.04
C LEU A 288 3.92 11.90 -0.97
N THR A 289 2.89 11.06 -1.00
CA THR A 289 2.99 9.61 -0.97
C THR A 289 2.31 8.99 -2.18
N TRP A 290 2.85 7.86 -2.65
CA TRP A 290 2.29 7.08 -3.74
C TRP A 290 0.80 6.78 -3.51
N ASN A 291 0.51 6.19 -2.35
CA ASN A 291 -0.85 5.77 -1.97
C ASN A 291 -1.81 6.95 -1.87
N GLY A 292 -1.40 8.01 -1.17
CA GLY A 292 -2.26 9.16 -0.90
C GLY A 292 -2.58 9.97 -2.15
N ALA A 293 -1.59 10.20 -3.03
CA ALA A 293 -1.80 10.91 -4.27
C ALA A 293 -2.72 10.15 -5.24
N LEU A 294 -2.55 8.82 -5.35
CA LEU A 294 -3.44 7.97 -6.15
C LEU A 294 -4.87 7.97 -5.59
N ASN A 295 -5.01 7.79 -4.27
CA ASN A 295 -6.30 7.78 -3.59
C ASN A 295 -7.07 9.10 -3.80
N ALA A 296 -6.41 10.23 -3.54
CA ALA A 296 -7.01 11.56 -3.74
C ALA A 296 -7.41 11.79 -5.20
N SER A 297 -6.61 11.34 -6.16
CA SER A 297 -6.88 11.47 -7.59
C SER A 297 -8.11 10.67 -8.02
N ILE A 298 -8.20 9.41 -7.61
CA ILE A 298 -9.36 8.56 -7.93
C ILE A 298 -10.64 9.17 -7.33
N GLN A 299 -10.60 9.57 -6.06
CA GLN A 299 -11.76 10.16 -5.41
C GLN A 299 -12.21 11.45 -6.10
N MET A 300 -11.29 12.30 -6.53
CA MET A 300 -11.62 13.54 -7.23
C MET A 300 -12.31 13.27 -8.58
N ILE A 301 -11.81 12.30 -9.36
CA ILE A 301 -12.43 11.88 -10.62
C ILE A 301 -13.85 11.35 -10.37
N GLN A 302 -14.01 10.45 -9.40
CA GLN A 302 -15.31 9.87 -9.06
C GLN A 302 -16.33 10.90 -8.58
N GLN A 303 -15.89 11.94 -7.88
CA GLN A 303 -16.75 13.04 -7.44
C GLN A 303 -17.16 13.95 -8.60
N THR A 304 -16.25 14.22 -9.54
CA THR A 304 -16.48 15.15 -10.64
C THR A 304 -17.18 14.49 -11.82
N PHE A 305 -16.75 13.27 -12.16
CA PHE A 305 -17.23 12.50 -13.33
C PHE A 305 -17.59 11.07 -12.92
N PRO A 306 -18.65 10.86 -12.12
CA PRO A 306 -19.00 9.55 -11.56
C PRO A 306 -19.30 8.47 -12.60
N TYR A 307 -19.59 8.85 -13.85
CA TYR A 307 -19.87 7.98 -14.97
C TYR A 307 -18.59 7.46 -15.66
N ILE A 308 -17.41 8.01 -15.37
CA ILE A 308 -16.17 7.54 -15.98
C ILE A 308 -15.65 6.30 -15.24
N ARG A 309 -15.41 5.25 -16.00
CA ARG A 309 -14.75 4.05 -15.49
C ARG A 309 -13.25 4.29 -15.32
N ILE A 310 -12.70 3.95 -14.17
CA ILE A 310 -11.26 4.08 -13.90
C ILE A 310 -10.64 2.68 -13.93
N VAL A 311 -9.53 2.56 -14.67
CA VAL A 311 -8.68 1.36 -14.73
C VAL A 311 -7.26 1.76 -14.38
N VAL A 312 -6.74 1.19 -13.34
CA VAL A 312 -5.36 1.37 -12.89
C VAL A 312 -4.54 0.19 -13.40
N LEU A 313 -3.37 0.45 -13.95
CA LEU A 313 -2.39 -0.56 -14.33
C LEU A 313 -1.21 -0.44 -13.37
N SER A 314 -0.81 -1.55 -12.73
CA SER A 314 0.40 -1.54 -11.90
C SER A 314 1.64 -1.31 -12.78
N PRO A 315 2.77 -0.79 -12.24
CA PRO A 315 4.02 -0.79 -12.96
C PRO A 315 4.40 -2.22 -13.34
N SER A 316 5.16 -2.39 -14.41
CA SER A 316 5.81 -3.66 -14.70
C SER A 316 7.04 -3.85 -13.82
N TYR A 317 7.53 -5.09 -13.71
CA TYR A 317 8.87 -5.36 -13.20
C TYR A 317 9.90 -4.56 -14.01
N GLY A 318 10.98 -4.16 -13.35
CA GLY A 318 12.10 -3.50 -14.01
C GLY A 318 13.30 -3.38 -13.08
N GLN A 319 14.51 -3.33 -13.63
CA GLN A 319 15.76 -3.14 -12.92
C GLN A 319 16.45 -1.88 -13.42
N PHE A 320 17.19 -1.22 -12.54
CA PHE A 320 17.96 -0.03 -12.88
C PHE A 320 19.29 0.00 -12.13
N GLU A 321 20.25 0.78 -12.60
CA GLU A 321 21.51 0.99 -11.90
C GLU A 321 21.39 2.20 -10.95
N ASP A 322 21.96 2.05 -9.74
CA ASP A 322 22.12 3.17 -8.81
C ASP A 322 23.23 4.13 -9.28
N GLU A 323 23.43 5.24 -8.57
CA GLU A 323 24.48 6.23 -8.86
C GLU A 323 25.91 5.64 -8.86
N ASN A 324 26.13 4.47 -8.29
CA ASN A 324 27.41 3.76 -8.23
C ASN A 324 27.56 2.69 -9.31
N GLY A 325 26.53 2.49 -10.14
CA GLY A 325 26.48 1.45 -11.15
C GLY A 325 26.15 0.06 -10.61
N ASN A 326 25.56 -0.04 -9.43
CA ASN A 326 25.03 -1.31 -8.92
C ASN A 326 23.64 -1.54 -9.47
N LEU A 327 23.39 -2.74 -9.98
CA LEU A 327 22.07 -3.13 -10.43
C LEU A 327 21.14 -3.34 -9.20
N ILE A 328 20.04 -2.61 -9.20
CA ILE A 328 19.01 -2.67 -8.15
C ILE A 328 17.95 -3.70 -8.57
N ASN A 329 17.71 -4.66 -7.69
CA ASN A 329 16.58 -5.57 -7.83
C ASN A 329 15.39 -5.00 -7.01
N PRO A 330 14.30 -4.57 -7.66
CA PRO A 330 13.20 -3.90 -7.00
C PRO A 330 12.36 -4.83 -6.09
N ASP A 331 12.47 -6.16 -6.28
CA ASP A 331 11.77 -7.12 -5.41
C ASP A 331 12.31 -7.16 -3.98
N THR A 332 13.58 -6.75 -3.80
CA THR A 332 14.29 -6.93 -2.54
C THR A 332 14.91 -5.68 -1.96
N GLU A 333 15.14 -4.65 -2.80
CA GLU A 333 15.74 -3.41 -2.32
C GLU A 333 14.69 -2.51 -1.69
N ASP A 334 14.94 -2.13 -0.43
CA ASP A 334 14.12 -1.20 0.34
C ASP A 334 14.91 0.07 0.64
N PHE A 335 14.51 1.17 0.01
CA PHE A 335 15.10 2.49 0.25
C PHE A 335 14.57 3.19 1.51
N GLY A 336 13.90 2.47 2.40
CA GLY A 336 13.30 2.99 3.63
C GLY A 336 11.80 3.24 3.52
N HIS A 337 11.19 2.87 2.40
CA HIS A 337 9.77 3.03 2.12
C HIS A 337 9.11 1.74 1.58
N GLY A 338 9.80 0.61 1.68
CA GLY A 338 9.42 -0.67 1.10
C GLY A 338 10.08 -0.96 -0.25
N ALA A 339 10.03 -2.20 -0.69
CA ALA A 339 10.42 -2.63 -2.03
C ALA A 339 9.29 -2.35 -3.03
N LEU A 340 9.56 -2.47 -4.35
CA LEU A 340 8.53 -2.18 -5.36
C LEU A 340 7.23 -3.02 -5.20
N PRO A 341 7.28 -4.30 -4.79
CA PRO A 341 6.07 -5.05 -4.47
C PRO A 341 5.16 -4.40 -3.42
N ASP A 342 5.73 -3.65 -2.45
CA ASP A 342 4.94 -2.94 -1.44
C ASP A 342 4.15 -1.78 -2.09
N TYR A 343 4.76 -1.06 -3.06
CA TYR A 343 4.06 -0.01 -3.83
C TYR A 343 2.92 -0.61 -4.67
N VAL A 344 3.17 -1.73 -5.33
CA VAL A 344 2.16 -2.45 -6.12
C VAL A 344 1.01 -2.90 -5.25
N GLN A 345 1.30 -3.51 -4.07
CA GLN A 345 0.26 -3.96 -3.15
C GLN A 345 -0.60 -2.79 -2.66
N HIS A 346 0.01 -1.68 -2.29
CA HIS A 346 -0.73 -0.49 -1.88
C HIS A 346 -1.56 0.13 -3.01
N GLN A 347 -1.08 0.05 -4.25
CA GLN A 347 -1.86 0.47 -5.41
C GLN A 347 -3.11 -0.40 -5.62
N ILE A 348 -2.97 -1.72 -5.45
CA ILE A 348 -4.08 -2.67 -5.48
C ILE A 348 -5.09 -2.35 -4.37
N ASP A 349 -4.60 -2.11 -3.15
CA ASP A 349 -5.44 -1.79 -2.00
C ASP A 349 -6.24 -0.50 -2.22
N VAL A 350 -5.61 0.56 -2.78
CA VAL A 350 -6.29 1.83 -3.13
C VAL A 350 -7.35 1.62 -4.20
N ALA A 351 -7.02 0.88 -5.26
CA ALA A 351 -7.98 0.61 -6.33
C ALA A 351 -9.20 -0.16 -5.81
N MET A 352 -8.98 -1.19 -5.01
CA MET A 352 -10.06 -1.98 -4.39
C MET A 352 -10.87 -1.16 -3.40
N TYR A 353 -10.23 -0.32 -2.57
CA TYR A 353 -10.90 0.55 -1.62
C TYR A 353 -11.86 1.54 -2.29
N ASN A 354 -11.45 2.11 -3.42
CA ASN A 354 -12.26 3.04 -4.20
C ASN A 354 -13.22 2.35 -5.17
N GLY A 355 -13.21 1.03 -5.28
CA GLY A 355 -14.07 0.28 -6.18
C GLY A 355 -13.77 0.54 -7.67
N VAL A 356 -12.49 0.75 -8.01
CA VAL A 356 -12.03 0.90 -9.40
C VAL A 356 -11.29 -0.34 -9.86
N SER A 357 -11.16 -0.53 -11.17
CA SER A 357 -10.46 -1.68 -11.73
C SER A 357 -8.95 -1.52 -11.60
N ILE A 358 -8.25 -2.64 -11.34
CA ILE A 358 -6.80 -2.72 -11.42
C ILE A 358 -6.38 -3.98 -12.18
N LEU A 359 -5.40 -3.84 -13.05
CA LEU A 359 -4.73 -4.93 -13.75
C LEU A 359 -3.27 -4.97 -13.31
N ASP A 360 -2.84 -6.13 -12.86
CA ASP A 360 -1.53 -6.33 -12.28
C ASP A 360 -0.49 -6.73 -13.33
N ASN A 361 0.27 -5.73 -13.80
CA ASN A 361 1.36 -5.96 -14.75
C ASN A 361 2.64 -6.47 -14.07
N TYR A 362 2.78 -6.28 -12.76
CA TYR A 362 4.00 -6.63 -12.04
C TYR A 362 4.17 -8.14 -11.93
N TYR A 363 3.12 -8.83 -11.46
CA TYR A 363 3.16 -10.29 -11.32
C TYR A 363 2.63 -11.03 -12.54
N GLY A 364 1.77 -10.41 -13.35
CA GLY A 364 1.06 -11.09 -14.43
C GLY A 364 1.63 -10.91 -15.83
N THR A 365 2.37 -9.81 -16.08
CA THR A 365 2.68 -9.42 -17.47
C THR A 365 4.18 -9.45 -17.78
N ILE A 366 5.00 -8.75 -17.00
CA ILE A 366 6.45 -8.64 -17.22
C ILE A 366 7.16 -8.92 -15.90
N THR A 367 7.81 -10.07 -15.82
CA THR A 367 8.56 -10.56 -14.67
C THR A 367 10.07 -10.39 -14.89
N GLU A 368 10.88 -10.76 -13.88
CA GLU A 368 12.34 -10.80 -13.98
C GLU A 368 12.82 -11.60 -15.20
N ASN A 369 12.12 -12.66 -15.57
CA ASN A 369 12.50 -13.52 -16.72
C ASN A 369 12.19 -12.89 -18.08
N ASP A 370 11.33 -11.88 -18.12
CA ASP A 370 10.83 -11.26 -19.36
C ASP A 370 11.57 -9.95 -19.69
N GLN A 371 12.33 -9.40 -18.75
CA GLN A 371 12.92 -8.07 -18.85
C GLN A 371 13.76 -7.86 -20.12
N GLU A 372 14.65 -8.81 -20.49
CA GLU A 372 15.48 -8.73 -21.68
C GLU A 372 14.66 -8.68 -22.98
N THR A 373 13.46 -9.26 -22.97
CA THR A 373 12.58 -9.32 -24.15
C THR A 373 11.64 -8.12 -24.21
N CYS A 374 11.19 -7.62 -23.06
CA CYS A 374 10.08 -6.67 -22.96
C CYS A 374 10.51 -5.24 -22.60
N LEU A 375 11.75 -5.06 -22.14
CA LEU A 375 12.26 -3.76 -21.69
C LEU A 375 13.45 -3.31 -22.55
N THR A 376 13.63 -1.97 -22.67
CA THR A 376 14.70 -1.37 -23.48
C THR A 376 15.99 -1.24 -22.68
N ASP A 377 15.91 -0.69 -21.47
CA ASP A 377 17.03 -0.30 -20.60
C ASP A 377 16.89 -0.83 -19.18
N GLY A 378 16.09 -1.87 -19.03
CA GLY A 378 15.82 -2.53 -17.76
C GLY A 378 14.47 -2.18 -17.15
N TYR A 379 13.78 -1.08 -17.53
CA TYR A 379 12.46 -0.72 -16.98
C TYR A 379 11.52 -0.01 -17.97
N HIS A 380 11.98 0.60 -19.05
CA HIS A 380 11.11 1.18 -20.07
C HIS A 380 10.59 0.11 -21.02
N LEU A 381 9.29 0.11 -21.30
CA LEU A 381 8.64 -0.85 -22.18
C LEU A 381 9.13 -0.71 -23.63
N ASN A 382 9.66 -1.79 -24.21
CA ASN A 382 9.87 -1.86 -25.65
C ASN A 382 8.57 -2.26 -26.39
N GLU A 383 8.63 -2.46 -27.70
CA GLU A 383 7.45 -2.82 -28.49
C GLU A 383 6.78 -4.12 -28.03
N GLU A 384 7.56 -5.13 -27.64
CA GLU A 384 7.02 -6.40 -27.12
C GLU A 384 6.39 -6.23 -25.73
N GLY A 385 7.04 -5.46 -24.85
CA GLY A 385 6.49 -5.14 -23.54
C GLY A 385 5.14 -4.43 -23.64
N ARG A 386 5.01 -3.43 -24.53
CA ARG A 386 3.73 -2.75 -24.77
C ARG A 386 2.64 -3.68 -25.29
N ARG A 387 3.00 -4.63 -26.18
CA ARG A 387 2.03 -5.62 -26.68
C ARG A 387 1.53 -6.55 -25.57
N ARG A 388 2.42 -6.96 -24.66
CA ARG A 388 2.02 -7.83 -23.53
C ARG A 388 1.09 -7.11 -22.55
N VAL A 389 1.32 -5.82 -22.29
CA VAL A 389 0.42 -5.04 -21.42
C VAL A 389 -0.99 -4.93 -21.99
N VAL A 390 -1.16 -4.99 -23.33
CA VAL A 390 -2.47 -4.87 -23.98
C VAL A 390 -3.11 -6.24 -24.26
N SER A 391 -2.36 -7.34 -24.19
CA SER A 391 -2.86 -8.69 -24.49
C SER A 391 -3.65 -9.31 -23.34
#